data_5804c783a36de98934fdf92e099839f5
#
_entry.id   5804c783a36de98934fdf92e099839f5
#
_cell.length_a   1.000
_cell.length_b   1.000
_cell.length_c   1.000
_cell.angle_alpha   90.00
_cell.angle_beta   90.00
_cell.angle_gamma   90.00
#
_symmetry.space_group_name_H-M   'P 1'
#
loop_
_entity.id
_entity.type
_entity.pdbx_description
1 polymer ?
#
loop_
_entity_poly.entity_id
_entity_poly.type
_entity_poly.pdbx_seq_one_letter_code
_entity_poly.pdbx_strand_id
1 'polypeptide(L)'
;MAKRVTAMVKLQIPAGKATPAPPVGPALGQHGVNIMDFCKGFNAKTSSKDQEGLIIPVVITVYHDRSFTFVTKTPPAAVLLKRAAGIAKGSGEPNKNKVGKVTEKQVEEIAKTKLPDLNARDLAAAVSTVKGTARSMGLEVVP
;
A
#
# COMPACT_ATOMS: atom_id res chain seq x y z
N MET A 1 -4.75 25.83 -17.35
CA MET A 1 -5.89 24.95 -17.72
C MET A 1 -5.69 23.56 -17.17
N ALA A 2 -6.79 22.94 -16.73
CA ALA A 2 -6.74 21.58 -16.25
C ALA A 2 -6.42 20.62 -17.41
N LYS A 3 -5.43 19.75 -17.21
CA LYS A 3 -5.08 18.74 -18.21
C LYS A 3 -6.12 17.61 -18.18
N ARG A 4 -6.44 17.12 -19.36
CA ARG A 4 -7.39 16.00 -19.47
C ARG A 4 -6.71 14.71 -19.03
N VAL A 5 -7.32 14.00 -18.09
CA VAL A 5 -6.86 12.69 -17.64
C VAL A 5 -7.19 11.64 -18.69
N THR A 6 -6.18 10.91 -19.13
CA THR A 6 -6.33 9.81 -20.09
C THR A 6 -6.50 8.48 -19.39
N ALA A 7 -5.75 8.26 -18.30
CA ALA A 7 -5.79 7.00 -17.58
C ALA A 7 -5.32 7.20 -16.13
N MET A 8 -5.74 6.29 -15.29
CA MET A 8 -5.22 6.17 -13.92
C MET A 8 -4.65 4.78 -13.74
N VAL A 9 -3.42 4.69 -13.26
CA VAL A 9 -2.73 3.43 -13.01
C VAL A 9 -2.48 3.29 -11.51
N LYS A 10 -2.85 2.15 -10.94
CA LYS A 10 -2.62 1.84 -9.53
C LYS A 10 -1.61 0.73 -9.44
N LEU A 11 -0.53 0.94 -8.71
CA LEU A 11 0.55 -0.02 -8.55
C LEU A 11 0.93 -0.15 -7.07
N GLN A 12 1.52 -1.28 -6.73
CA GLN A 12 2.14 -1.51 -5.43
C GLN A 12 3.61 -1.82 -5.66
N ILE A 13 4.47 -0.96 -5.14
CA ILE A 13 5.92 -1.02 -5.39
C ILE A 13 6.65 -0.96 -4.05
N PRO A 14 7.70 -1.79 -3.84
CA PRO A 14 8.54 -1.67 -2.65
C PRO A 14 9.15 -0.28 -2.55
N ALA A 15 9.12 0.30 -1.35
CA ALA A 15 9.62 1.64 -1.10
C ALA A 15 11.09 1.78 -1.51
N GLY A 16 11.41 2.81 -2.26
CA GLY A 16 12.76 3.11 -2.72
C GLY A 16 13.33 2.15 -3.76
N LYS A 17 12.53 1.21 -4.27
CA LYS A 17 12.98 0.16 -5.19
C LYS A 17 12.21 0.11 -6.51
N ALA A 18 11.68 1.23 -6.94
CA ALA A 18 11.01 1.29 -8.25
C ALA A 18 12.05 1.12 -9.37
N THR A 19 11.77 0.19 -10.28
CA THR A 19 12.63 -0.11 -11.43
C THR A 19 11.78 -0.18 -12.71
N PRO A 20 12.38 -0.03 -13.89
CA PRO A 20 11.66 -0.21 -15.16
C PRO A 20 11.18 -1.64 -15.41
N ALA A 21 11.62 -2.60 -14.61
CA ALA A 21 11.19 -3.99 -14.72
C ALA A 21 9.70 -4.14 -14.34
N PRO A 22 9.02 -5.23 -14.77
CA PRO A 22 7.65 -5.47 -14.36
C PRO A 22 7.48 -5.41 -12.83
N PRO A 23 6.35 -4.89 -12.30
CA PRO A 23 5.13 -4.49 -13.02
C PRO A 23 5.11 -3.03 -13.52
N VAL A 24 6.14 -2.24 -13.20
CA VAL A 24 6.14 -0.79 -13.48
C VAL A 24 6.26 -0.51 -14.98
N GLY A 25 7.22 -1.15 -15.65
CA GLY A 25 7.51 -0.92 -17.05
C GLY A 25 6.29 -1.11 -17.96
N PRO A 26 5.70 -2.31 -17.98
CA PRO A 26 4.53 -2.57 -18.82
C PRO A 26 3.33 -1.70 -18.49
N ALA A 27 3.08 -1.44 -17.20
CA ALA A 27 1.93 -0.65 -16.77
C ALA A 27 2.01 0.81 -17.26
N LEU A 28 3.19 1.41 -17.20
CA LEU A 28 3.41 2.79 -17.64
C LEU A 28 3.70 2.89 -19.15
N GLY A 29 4.37 1.90 -19.70
CA GLY A 29 4.71 1.87 -21.12
C GLY A 29 3.49 1.89 -22.02
N GLN A 30 2.40 1.25 -21.62
CA GLN A 30 1.13 1.25 -22.37
C GLN A 30 0.57 2.67 -22.57
N HIS A 31 0.86 3.58 -21.66
CA HIS A 31 0.35 4.94 -21.68
C HIS A 31 1.38 5.96 -22.19
N GLY A 32 2.56 5.50 -22.60
CA GLY A 32 3.62 6.36 -23.12
C GLY A 32 4.25 7.28 -22.10
N VAL A 33 4.19 6.91 -20.82
CA VAL A 33 4.75 7.67 -19.70
C VAL A 33 6.25 7.40 -19.59
N ASN A 34 7.03 8.42 -19.20
CA ASN A 34 8.47 8.25 -18.95
C ASN A 34 8.69 7.47 -17.66
N ILE A 35 9.05 6.20 -17.81
CA ILE A 35 9.22 5.25 -16.73
C ILE A 35 10.36 5.67 -15.79
N MET A 36 11.46 6.16 -16.34
CA MET A 36 12.64 6.55 -15.55
C MET A 36 12.35 7.73 -14.65
N ASP A 37 11.62 8.73 -15.14
CA ASP A 37 11.21 9.89 -14.33
C ASP A 37 10.31 9.47 -13.18
N PHE A 38 9.39 8.57 -13.42
CA PHE A 38 8.54 8.01 -12.39
C PHE A 38 9.37 7.27 -11.33
N CYS A 39 10.27 6.39 -11.75
CA CYS A 39 11.11 5.62 -10.83
C CYS A 39 11.97 6.53 -9.95
N LYS A 40 12.59 7.54 -10.52
CA LYS A 40 13.38 8.53 -9.77
C LYS A 40 12.53 9.29 -8.75
N GLY A 41 11.37 9.80 -9.17
CA GLY A 41 10.46 10.54 -8.31
C GLY A 41 9.92 9.68 -7.16
N PHE A 42 9.50 8.46 -7.47
CA PHE A 42 9.01 7.51 -6.48
C PHE A 42 10.10 7.15 -5.46
N ASN A 43 11.28 6.78 -5.94
CA ASN A 43 12.39 6.40 -5.07
C ASN A 43 12.81 7.57 -4.16
N ALA A 44 12.87 8.79 -4.68
CA ALA A 44 13.17 9.97 -3.88
C ALA A 44 12.13 10.21 -2.79
N LYS A 45 10.84 10.01 -3.13
CA LYS A 45 9.72 10.24 -2.21
C LYS A 45 9.58 9.16 -1.15
N THR A 46 9.98 7.92 -1.45
CA THR A 46 9.82 6.77 -0.58
C THR A 46 11.11 6.25 0.04
N SER A 47 12.21 6.98 -0.08
CA SER A 47 13.52 6.56 0.43
C SER A 47 13.70 6.69 1.94
N SER A 48 12.65 7.08 2.68
CA SER A 48 12.71 7.21 4.13
C SER A 48 12.93 5.83 4.78
N LYS A 49 13.72 5.81 5.86
CA LYS A 49 14.02 4.57 6.60
C LYS A 49 12.76 3.92 7.18
N ASP A 50 11.76 4.71 7.53
CA ASP A 50 10.51 4.21 8.10
C ASP A 50 9.70 3.40 7.08
N GLN A 51 9.91 3.65 5.79
CA GLN A 51 9.22 2.99 4.69
C GLN A 51 10.02 1.85 4.07
N GLU A 52 11.29 1.73 4.45
CA GLU A 52 12.17 0.70 3.91
C GLU A 52 11.62 -0.71 4.15
N GLY A 53 11.57 -1.51 3.09
CA GLY A 53 11.03 -2.87 3.15
C GLY A 53 9.51 -2.96 3.10
N LEU A 54 8.80 -1.82 3.08
CA LEU A 54 7.35 -1.80 2.96
C LEU A 54 6.93 -1.62 1.50
N ILE A 55 5.79 -2.22 1.16
CA ILE A 55 5.16 -2.00 -0.14
C ILE A 55 4.33 -0.73 -0.05
N ILE A 56 4.55 0.19 -0.99
CA ILE A 56 3.84 1.46 -1.04
C ILE A 56 2.87 1.45 -2.23
N PRO A 57 1.56 1.59 -1.99
CA PRO A 57 0.60 1.78 -3.07
C PRO A 57 0.80 3.16 -3.71
N VAL A 58 0.76 3.22 -5.01
CA VAL A 58 0.86 4.49 -5.75
C VAL A 58 -0.26 4.58 -6.76
N VAL A 59 -0.86 5.75 -6.87
CA VAL A 59 -1.86 6.07 -7.89
C VAL A 59 -1.23 7.07 -8.85
N ILE A 60 -1.08 6.68 -10.10
CA ILE A 60 -0.48 7.48 -11.15
C ILE A 60 -1.59 7.99 -12.06
N THR A 61 -1.70 9.30 -12.21
CA THR A 61 -2.64 9.92 -13.13
C THR A 61 -1.90 10.30 -14.40
N VAL A 62 -2.30 9.76 -15.53
CA VAL A 62 -1.71 10.02 -16.85
C VAL A 62 -2.58 11.02 -17.60
N TYR A 63 -1.95 12.04 -18.16
CA TYR A 63 -2.64 13.09 -18.91
C TYR A 63 -2.45 12.89 -20.43
N HIS A 64 -3.28 13.58 -21.21
CA HIS A 64 -3.29 13.45 -22.68
C HIS A 64 -1.96 13.87 -23.34
N ASP A 65 -1.18 14.71 -22.68
CA ASP A 65 0.13 15.16 -23.16
C ASP A 65 1.27 14.23 -22.76
N ARG A 66 0.94 13.05 -22.23
CA ARG A 66 1.88 12.04 -21.70
C ARG A 66 2.61 12.45 -20.42
N SER A 67 2.25 13.58 -19.84
CA SER A 67 2.70 13.92 -18.50
C SER A 67 1.96 13.09 -17.47
N PHE A 68 2.49 13.02 -16.28
CA PHE A 68 1.87 12.26 -15.20
C PHE A 68 2.07 12.95 -13.85
N THR A 69 1.16 12.64 -12.94
CA THR A 69 1.34 12.94 -11.52
C THR A 69 1.10 11.65 -10.75
N PHE A 70 1.70 11.54 -9.59
CA PHE A 70 1.49 10.37 -8.74
C PHE A 70 1.32 10.75 -7.29
N VAL A 71 0.53 9.94 -6.58
CA VAL A 71 0.29 10.09 -5.14
C VAL A 71 0.64 8.77 -4.50
N THR A 72 1.50 8.80 -3.50
CA THR A 72 1.83 7.62 -2.68
C THR A 72 0.86 7.56 -1.50
N LYS A 73 0.41 6.36 -1.18
CA LYS A 73 -0.48 6.12 -0.05
C LYS A 73 0.26 5.37 1.05
N THR A 74 -0.38 5.21 2.19
CA THR A 74 0.17 4.41 3.29
C THR A 74 0.27 2.94 2.88
N PRO A 75 1.19 2.14 3.47
CA PRO A 75 1.32 0.73 3.13
C PRO A 75 -0.01 -0.02 3.30
N PRO A 76 -0.27 -1.08 2.51
CA PRO A 76 -1.50 -1.87 2.67
C PRO A 76 -1.60 -2.44 4.09
N ALA A 77 -2.82 -2.49 4.63
CA ALA A 77 -3.07 -3.02 5.97
C ALA A 77 -2.52 -4.45 6.12
N ALA A 78 -2.65 -5.28 5.09
CA ALA A 78 -2.14 -6.64 5.10
C ALA A 78 -0.62 -6.69 5.32
N VAL A 79 0.13 -5.80 4.70
CA VAL A 79 1.59 -5.72 4.84
C VAL A 79 1.97 -5.33 6.27
N LEU A 80 1.30 -4.33 6.82
CA LEU A 80 1.52 -3.87 8.19
C LEU A 80 1.17 -4.96 9.22
N LEU A 81 0.08 -5.69 8.99
CA LEU A 81 -0.33 -6.80 9.86
C LEU A 81 0.66 -7.96 9.82
N LYS A 82 1.16 -8.32 8.66
CA LYS A 82 2.21 -9.36 8.53
C LYS A 82 3.46 -8.97 9.30
N ARG A 83 3.86 -7.73 9.20
CA ARG A 83 5.04 -7.21 9.91
C ARG A 83 4.82 -7.25 11.43
N ALA A 84 3.65 -6.82 11.91
CA ALA A 84 3.31 -6.82 13.33
C ALA A 84 3.23 -8.24 13.90
N ALA A 85 2.68 -9.19 13.14
CA ALA A 85 2.56 -10.59 13.54
C ALA A 85 3.86 -11.39 13.33
N GLY A 86 4.83 -10.85 12.58
CA GLY A 86 6.08 -11.54 12.28
C GLY A 86 5.93 -12.71 11.32
N ILE A 87 4.92 -12.70 10.44
CA ILE A 87 4.68 -13.77 9.47
C ILE A 87 5.00 -13.30 8.05
N ALA A 88 5.44 -14.24 7.21
CA ALA A 88 5.75 -13.94 5.81
C ALA A 88 4.52 -14.00 4.89
N LYS A 89 3.54 -14.83 5.23
CA LYS A 89 2.36 -15.07 4.41
C LYS A 89 1.13 -15.30 5.28
N GLY A 90 -0.01 -14.78 4.83
CA GLY A 90 -1.30 -15.03 5.46
C GLY A 90 -1.81 -16.45 5.20
N SER A 91 -2.88 -16.84 5.90
CA SER A 91 -3.50 -18.15 5.76
C SER A 91 -4.29 -18.27 4.46
N GLY A 92 -4.20 -19.42 3.82
CA GLY A 92 -5.07 -19.78 2.70
C GLY A 92 -6.49 -20.17 3.14
N GLU A 93 -6.64 -20.58 4.40
CA GLU A 93 -7.92 -20.95 5.01
C GLU A 93 -8.11 -20.21 6.34
N PRO A 94 -8.33 -18.88 6.30
CA PRO A 94 -8.27 -18.04 7.51
C PRO A 94 -9.33 -18.35 8.56
N ASN A 95 -10.44 -18.95 8.18
CA ASN A 95 -11.50 -19.36 9.10
C ASN A 95 -11.17 -20.65 9.85
N LYS A 96 -10.25 -21.45 9.35
CA LYS A 96 -9.85 -22.74 9.93
C LYS A 96 -8.44 -22.72 10.49
N ASN A 97 -7.50 -22.18 9.75
CA ASN A 97 -6.07 -22.16 10.08
C ASN A 97 -5.64 -20.75 10.46
N LYS A 98 -5.36 -20.51 11.72
CA LYS A 98 -4.77 -19.26 12.20
C LYS A 98 -3.25 -19.37 12.11
N VAL A 99 -2.61 -18.37 11.53
CA VAL A 99 -1.15 -18.38 11.28
C VAL A 99 -0.38 -17.44 12.20
N GLY A 100 -1.06 -16.61 12.97
CA GLY A 100 -0.40 -15.68 13.87
C GLY A 100 -1.39 -14.93 14.75
N LYS A 101 -0.85 -14.07 15.61
CA LYS A 101 -1.62 -13.25 16.53
C LYS A 101 -1.11 -11.81 16.50
N VAL A 102 -2.01 -10.86 16.65
CA VAL A 102 -1.69 -9.44 16.85
C VAL A 102 -2.42 -8.93 18.07
N THR A 103 -1.81 -8.00 18.78
CA THR A 103 -2.46 -7.37 19.93
C THR A 103 -3.36 -6.23 19.48
N GLU A 104 -4.36 -5.87 20.26
CA GLU A 104 -5.21 -4.71 19.99
C GLU A 104 -4.39 -3.42 19.87
N LYS A 105 -3.34 -3.31 20.67
CA LYS A 105 -2.43 -2.17 20.62
C LYS A 105 -1.72 -2.07 19.26
N GLN A 106 -1.24 -3.18 18.72
CA GLN A 106 -0.63 -3.22 17.38
C GLN A 106 -1.64 -2.85 16.29
N VAL A 107 -2.87 -3.35 16.41
CA VAL A 107 -3.95 -3.01 15.47
C VAL A 107 -4.27 -1.51 15.53
N GLU A 108 -4.30 -0.94 16.73
CA GLU A 108 -4.53 0.50 16.91
C GLU A 108 -3.43 1.36 16.26
N GLU A 109 -2.18 0.97 16.42
CA GLU A 109 -1.03 1.64 15.79
C GLU A 109 -1.14 1.59 14.26
N ILE A 110 -1.50 0.44 13.70
CA ILE A 110 -1.73 0.28 12.26
C ILE A 110 -2.88 1.15 11.80
N ALA A 111 -3.97 1.20 12.56
CA ALA A 111 -5.12 2.03 12.25
C ALA A 111 -4.76 3.52 12.23
N LYS A 112 -3.96 3.99 13.18
CA LYS A 112 -3.46 5.36 13.21
C LYS A 112 -2.61 5.70 11.98
N THR A 113 -1.72 4.80 11.59
CA THR A 113 -0.87 4.96 10.40
C THR A 113 -1.71 5.03 9.13
N LYS A 114 -2.75 4.23 9.06
CA LYS A 114 -3.61 4.09 7.88
C LYS A 114 -4.74 5.14 7.82
N LEU A 115 -5.02 5.81 8.91
CA LEU A 115 -6.16 6.73 9.06
C LEU A 115 -6.27 7.77 7.93
N PRO A 116 -5.19 8.40 7.44
CA PRO A 116 -5.29 9.36 6.33
C PRO A 116 -5.87 8.79 5.04
N ASP A 117 -5.72 7.49 4.80
CA ASP A 117 -6.21 6.82 3.59
C ASP A 117 -7.56 6.15 3.78
N LEU A 118 -8.05 6.08 5.01
CA LEU A 118 -9.31 5.42 5.33
C LEU A 118 -10.47 6.41 5.33
N ASN A 119 -11.64 5.93 4.92
CA ASN A 119 -12.90 6.65 5.05
C ASN A 119 -13.57 6.28 6.38
N ALA A 120 -12.78 6.24 7.45
CA ALA A 120 -13.26 5.92 8.79
C ALA A 120 -13.65 7.20 9.52
N ARG A 121 -14.78 7.14 10.23
CA ARG A 121 -15.34 8.26 10.99
C ARG A 121 -14.42 8.67 12.15
N ASP A 122 -13.86 7.67 12.84
CA ASP A 122 -12.98 7.86 13.98
C ASP A 122 -11.97 6.73 14.08
N LEU A 123 -11.11 6.78 15.09
CA LEU A 123 -10.09 5.76 15.30
C LEU A 123 -10.71 4.38 15.60
N ALA A 124 -11.80 4.32 16.35
CA ALA A 124 -12.48 3.05 16.66
C ALA A 124 -12.97 2.36 15.38
N ALA A 125 -13.54 3.11 14.44
CA ALA A 125 -13.97 2.59 13.15
C ALA A 125 -12.78 2.10 12.31
N ALA A 126 -11.67 2.82 12.33
CA ALA A 126 -10.44 2.42 11.65
C ALA A 126 -9.86 1.12 12.25
N VAL A 127 -9.85 1.00 13.57
CA VAL A 127 -9.42 -0.22 14.27
C VAL A 127 -10.31 -1.40 13.86
N SER A 128 -11.62 -1.21 13.81
CA SER A 128 -12.56 -2.24 13.38
C SER A 128 -12.28 -2.73 11.96
N THR A 129 -11.96 -1.79 11.05
CA THR A 129 -11.58 -2.10 9.67
C THR A 129 -10.31 -2.95 9.60
N VAL A 130 -9.29 -2.59 10.37
CA VAL A 130 -8.01 -3.33 10.41
C VAL A 130 -8.22 -4.71 11.02
N LYS A 131 -9.04 -4.84 12.06
CA LYS A 131 -9.41 -6.14 12.67
C LYS A 131 -10.05 -7.08 11.65
N GLY A 132 -10.93 -6.56 10.79
CA GLY A 132 -11.54 -7.33 9.71
C GLY A 132 -10.50 -7.86 8.73
N THR A 133 -9.53 -7.05 8.34
CA THR A 133 -8.42 -7.46 7.48
C THR A 133 -7.57 -8.54 8.16
N ALA A 134 -7.24 -8.37 9.44
CA ALA A 134 -6.49 -9.36 10.21
C ALA A 134 -7.21 -10.71 10.25
N ARG A 135 -8.51 -10.68 10.48
CA ARG A 135 -9.35 -11.90 10.49
C ARG A 135 -9.31 -12.60 9.13
N SER A 136 -9.39 -11.84 8.04
CA SER A 136 -9.33 -12.39 6.68
C SER A 136 -7.96 -12.99 6.32
N MET A 137 -6.92 -12.62 7.06
CA MET A 137 -5.56 -13.14 6.89
C MET A 137 -5.26 -14.34 7.77
N GLY A 138 -6.18 -14.73 8.65
CA GLY A 138 -5.95 -15.80 9.62
C GLY A 138 -5.17 -15.36 10.86
N LEU A 139 -5.26 -14.08 11.20
CA LEU A 139 -4.66 -13.55 12.43
C LEU A 139 -5.71 -13.42 13.52
N GLU A 140 -5.35 -13.80 14.74
CA GLU A 140 -6.18 -13.55 15.91
C GLU A 140 -5.80 -12.21 16.53
N VAL A 141 -6.81 -11.42 16.88
CA VAL A 141 -6.61 -10.17 17.61
C VAL A 141 -6.80 -10.49 19.11
N VAL A 142 -5.75 -10.29 19.88
CA VAL A 142 -5.75 -10.56 21.33
C VAL A 142 -5.58 -9.26 22.12
N PRO A 143 -6.08 -9.19 23.34
CA PRO A 143 -5.94 -7.99 24.17
C PRO A 143 -4.50 -7.57 24.43
#